data_9fc6126ead057925182a3f65295ea72d
#
_entry.id   9fc6126ead057925182a3f65295ea72d
#
_cell.length_a   1.000
_cell.length_b   1.000
_cell.length_c   1.000
_cell.angle_alpha   90.00
_cell.angle_beta   90.00
_cell.angle_gamma   90.00
#
_symmetry.space_group_name_H-M   'P 1'
#
loop_
_entity.id
_entity.type
_entity.pdbx_description
1 polymer ?
#
loop_
_entity_poly.entity_id
_entity_poly.type
_entity_poly.pdbx_seq_one_letter_code
_entity_poly.pdbx_strand_id
1 'polypeptide(L)'
;MAAGFKVILFSLLILIPLAALFVYLILLVVRALRKYIKGSPARAEAKEVRGTLGERLRENRARCRISQEFVAVGVSRQTVSKWENGTSDPSTANLIALAKLYGVSAEELLKEL
;
A
#
# COMPACT_ATOMS: atom_id res chain seq x y z
N MET A 1 45.79 -27.55 31.45
CA MET A 1 45.54 -27.09 30.05
C MET A 1 44.56 -27.97 29.29
N ALA A 2 44.61 -29.28 29.35
CA ALA A 2 43.67 -30.17 28.65
C ALA A 2 42.21 -30.05 29.12
N ALA A 3 41.96 -29.81 30.42
CA ALA A 3 40.63 -29.63 30.98
C ALA A 3 39.96 -28.31 30.49
N GLY A 4 40.72 -27.22 30.41
CA GLY A 4 40.22 -25.92 29.90
C GLY A 4 39.86 -25.99 28.45
N PHE A 5 40.64 -26.66 27.63
CA PHE A 5 40.34 -26.85 26.17
C PHE A 5 39.09 -27.67 25.98
N LYS A 6 38.89 -28.75 26.75
CA LYS A 6 37.67 -29.55 26.69
C LYS A 6 36.42 -28.79 27.10
N VAL A 7 36.51 -27.94 28.11
CA VAL A 7 35.40 -27.08 28.56
C VAL A 7 35.03 -26.06 27.48
N ILE A 8 36.02 -25.43 26.85
CA ILE A 8 35.79 -24.49 25.78
C ILE A 8 35.17 -25.19 24.56
N LEU A 9 35.67 -26.37 24.19
CA LEU A 9 35.15 -27.16 23.07
C LEU A 9 33.70 -27.59 23.33
N PHE A 10 33.39 -28.02 24.53
CA PHE A 10 32.03 -28.40 24.95
C PHE A 10 31.08 -27.21 24.97
N SER A 11 31.56 -26.06 25.44
CA SER A 11 30.80 -24.82 25.46
C SER A 11 30.47 -24.33 24.02
N LEU A 12 31.43 -24.40 23.11
CA LEU A 12 31.23 -24.07 21.68
C LEU A 12 30.26 -25.02 21.02
N LEU A 13 30.32 -26.31 21.36
CA LEU A 13 29.40 -27.33 20.79
C LEU A 13 27.94 -27.07 21.15
N ILE A 14 27.68 -26.45 22.31
CA ILE A 14 26.31 -26.07 22.75
C ILE A 14 25.92 -24.69 22.19
N LEU A 15 26.83 -23.72 22.23
CA LEU A 15 26.55 -22.33 21.81
C LEU A 15 26.28 -22.18 20.33
N ILE A 16 26.97 -22.89 19.46
CA ILE A 16 26.80 -22.80 18.03
C ILE A 16 25.39 -23.23 17.59
N PRO A 17 24.86 -24.42 17.97
CA PRO A 17 23.50 -24.80 17.59
C PRO A 17 22.44 -23.92 18.27
N LEU A 18 22.70 -23.41 19.47
CA LEU A 18 21.79 -22.51 20.16
C LEU A 18 21.68 -21.15 19.43
N ALA A 19 22.82 -20.60 18.97
CA ALA A 19 22.86 -19.40 18.17
C ALA A 19 22.18 -19.59 16.80
N ALA A 20 22.40 -20.73 16.15
CA ALA A 20 21.73 -21.09 14.90
C ALA A 20 20.21 -21.16 15.05
N LEU A 21 19.73 -21.77 16.14
CA LEU A 21 18.31 -21.83 16.48
C LEU A 21 17.73 -20.42 16.71
N PHE A 22 18.43 -19.58 17.42
CA PHE A 22 18.02 -18.20 17.69
C PHE A 22 17.90 -17.37 16.41
N VAL A 23 18.89 -17.45 15.52
CA VAL A 23 18.85 -16.80 14.20
C VAL A 23 17.68 -17.32 13.36
N TYR A 24 17.45 -18.63 13.36
CA TYR A 24 16.32 -19.25 12.66
C TYR A 24 14.97 -18.73 13.17
N LEU A 25 14.79 -18.62 14.49
CA LEU A 25 13.58 -18.08 15.10
C LEU A 25 13.37 -16.60 14.72
N ILE A 26 14.43 -15.79 14.73
CA ILE A 26 14.36 -14.39 14.30
C ILE A 26 13.93 -14.28 12.83
N LEU A 27 14.51 -15.11 11.96
CA LEU A 27 14.14 -15.12 10.54
C LEU A 27 12.69 -15.55 10.33
N LEU A 28 12.16 -16.49 11.11
CA LEU A 28 10.75 -16.88 11.08
C LEU A 28 9.84 -15.74 11.51
N VAL A 29 10.19 -15.05 12.60
CA VAL A 29 9.42 -13.89 13.09
C VAL A 29 9.40 -12.77 12.05
N VAL A 30 10.55 -12.46 11.45
CA VAL A 30 10.66 -11.44 10.39
C VAL A 30 9.82 -11.83 9.18
N ARG A 31 9.83 -13.09 8.77
CA ARG A 31 9.00 -13.61 7.68
C ARG A 31 7.51 -13.46 7.99
N ALA A 32 7.09 -13.85 9.18
CA ALA A 32 5.70 -13.74 9.61
C ALA A 32 5.23 -12.29 9.65
N LEU A 33 6.05 -11.38 10.17
CA LEU A 33 5.75 -9.94 10.20
C LEU A 33 5.68 -9.34 8.80
N ARG A 34 6.58 -9.69 7.91
CA ARG A 34 6.54 -9.23 6.51
C ARG A 34 5.29 -9.71 5.79
N LYS A 35 4.89 -10.96 5.99
CA LYS A 35 3.66 -11.52 5.44
C LYS A 35 2.43 -10.80 6.00
N TYR A 36 2.41 -10.51 7.30
CA TYR A 36 1.33 -9.78 7.96
C TYR A 36 1.22 -8.34 7.44
N ILE A 37 2.35 -7.63 7.30
CA ILE A 37 2.38 -6.24 6.79
C ILE A 37 1.98 -6.17 5.31
N LYS A 38 2.44 -7.08 4.47
CA LYS A 38 2.10 -7.12 3.04
C LYS A 38 0.70 -7.65 2.77
N GLY A 39 0.17 -8.49 3.64
CA GLY A 39 -1.10 -9.19 3.49
C GLY A 39 -2.24 -8.60 4.32
N SER A 40 -2.15 -7.33 4.77
CA SER A 40 -3.28 -6.68 5.44
C SER A 40 -4.49 -6.62 4.51
N PRO A 41 -5.61 -7.31 4.80
CA PRO A 41 -6.81 -7.27 3.95
C PRO A 41 -7.32 -5.85 3.73
N ALA A 42 -7.29 -5.02 4.77
CA ALA A 42 -7.71 -3.62 4.69
C ALA A 42 -6.86 -2.79 3.70
N ARG A 43 -5.55 -3.06 3.61
CA ARG A 43 -4.67 -2.36 2.67
C ARG A 43 -4.91 -2.78 1.22
N ALA A 44 -5.14 -4.09 0.99
CA ALA A 44 -5.47 -4.62 -0.33
C ALA A 44 -6.83 -4.07 -0.81
N GLU A 45 -7.83 -4.07 0.06
CA GLU A 45 -9.16 -3.53 -0.19
C GLU A 45 -9.12 -2.02 -0.49
N ALA A 46 -8.39 -1.24 0.29
CA ALA A 46 -8.19 0.19 0.05
C ALA A 46 -7.52 0.46 -1.29
N LYS A 47 -6.53 -0.35 -1.68
CA LYS A 47 -5.87 -0.25 -2.98
C LYS A 47 -6.82 -0.54 -4.13
N GLU A 48 -7.67 -1.54 -4.00
CA GLU A 48 -8.68 -1.90 -4.99
C GLU A 48 -9.72 -0.78 -5.16
N VAL A 49 -10.23 -0.25 -4.06
CA VAL A 49 -11.17 0.88 -4.04
C VAL A 49 -10.57 2.12 -4.73
N ARG A 50 -9.32 2.45 -4.44
CA ARG A 50 -8.62 3.56 -5.10
C ARG A 50 -8.47 3.36 -6.60
N GLY A 51 -8.14 2.14 -7.02
CA GLY A 51 -8.03 1.77 -8.43
C GLY A 51 -9.35 1.94 -9.17
N THR A 52 -10.43 1.44 -8.60
CA THR A 52 -11.78 1.53 -9.19
C THR A 52 -12.27 2.97 -9.26
N LEU A 53 -12.07 3.77 -8.21
CA LEU A 53 -12.40 5.19 -8.22
C LEU A 53 -11.60 5.94 -9.27
N GLY A 54 -10.30 5.68 -9.37
CA GLY A 54 -9.41 6.28 -10.36
C GLY A 54 -9.85 6.00 -11.79
N GLU A 55 -10.25 4.79 -12.09
CA GLU A 55 -10.80 4.40 -13.39
C GLU A 55 -12.07 5.17 -13.72
N ARG A 56 -12.98 5.30 -12.77
CA ARG A 56 -14.22 6.08 -12.94
C ARG A 56 -13.93 7.55 -13.20
N LEU A 57 -12.99 8.13 -12.48
CA LEU A 57 -12.57 9.52 -12.70
C LEU A 57 -12.02 9.70 -14.12
N ARG A 58 -11.18 8.78 -14.56
CA ARG A 58 -10.63 8.79 -15.92
C ARG A 58 -11.72 8.64 -16.99
N GLU A 59 -12.63 7.70 -16.81
CA GLU A 59 -13.74 7.46 -17.75
C GLU A 59 -14.65 8.69 -17.87
N ASN A 60 -15.02 9.32 -16.76
CA ASN A 60 -15.83 10.54 -16.75
C ASN A 60 -15.10 11.70 -17.42
N ARG A 61 -13.81 11.84 -17.16
CA ARG A 61 -12.98 12.86 -17.82
C ARG A 61 -12.94 12.64 -19.34
N ALA A 62 -12.72 11.42 -19.80
CA ALA A 62 -12.71 11.06 -21.21
C ALA A 62 -14.08 11.29 -21.87
N ARG A 63 -15.16 10.95 -21.19
CA ARG A 63 -16.53 11.19 -21.65
C ARG A 63 -16.81 12.68 -21.84
N CYS A 64 -16.32 13.52 -20.93
CA CYS A 64 -16.44 14.98 -21.03
C CYS A 64 -15.43 15.61 -21.99
N ARG A 65 -14.48 14.84 -22.52
CA ARG A 65 -13.42 15.29 -23.44
C ARG A 65 -12.57 16.44 -22.90
N ILE A 66 -12.24 16.38 -21.63
CA ILE A 66 -11.39 17.37 -20.96
C ILE A 66 -10.04 16.79 -20.57
N SER A 67 -9.03 17.64 -20.52
CA SER A 67 -7.65 17.24 -20.14
C SER A 67 -7.48 17.21 -18.63
N GLN A 68 -6.42 16.54 -18.17
CA GLN A 68 -6.04 16.57 -16.75
C GLN A 68 -5.71 18.00 -16.28
N GLU A 69 -5.12 18.82 -17.12
CA GLU A 69 -4.85 20.24 -16.83
C GLU A 69 -6.12 21.03 -16.57
N PHE A 70 -7.18 20.77 -17.33
CA PHE A 70 -8.46 21.42 -17.14
C PHE A 70 -9.11 21.02 -15.81
N VAL A 71 -9.02 19.74 -15.45
CA VAL A 71 -9.52 19.22 -14.16
C VAL A 71 -8.73 19.82 -12.99
N ALA A 72 -7.47 20.14 -13.19
CA ALA A 72 -6.54 20.59 -12.15
C ALA A 72 -6.80 22.04 -11.68
N VAL A 73 -8.04 22.50 -11.72
CA VAL A 73 -8.40 23.83 -11.18
C VAL A 73 -8.34 23.80 -9.67
N GLY A 74 -7.31 24.46 -9.11
CA GLY A 74 -7.06 24.48 -7.66
C GLY A 74 -6.17 23.36 -7.11
N VAL A 75 -5.76 22.40 -7.95
CA VAL A 75 -4.80 21.34 -7.64
C VAL A 75 -3.83 21.17 -8.79
N SER A 76 -2.73 20.44 -8.58
CA SER A 76 -1.78 20.18 -9.67
C SER A 76 -2.28 19.07 -10.61
N ARG A 77 -1.84 19.11 -11.86
CA ARG A 77 -2.06 18.02 -12.82
C ARG A 77 -1.55 16.68 -12.29
N GLN A 78 -0.42 16.69 -11.59
CA GLN A 78 0.16 15.51 -10.97
C GLN A 78 -0.77 14.91 -9.91
N THR A 79 -1.48 15.75 -9.16
CA THR A 79 -2.47 15.30 -8.18
C THR A 79 -3.64 14.60 -8.88
N VAL A 80 -4.17 15.16 -9.95
CA VAL A 80 -5.24 14.54 -10.75
C VAL A 80 -4.77 13.20 -11.32
N SER A 81 -3.56 13.14 -11.84
CA SER A 81 -2.96 11.91 -12.35
C SER A 81 -2.86 10.83 -11.28
N LYS A 82 -2.48 11.18 -10.06
CA LYS A 82 -2.43 10.26 -8.91
C LYS A 82 -3.82 9.71 -8.55
N TRP A 83 -4.85 10.53 -8.60
CA TRP A 83 -6.22 10.07 -8.36
C TRP A 83 -6.67 9.07 -9.42
N GLU A 84 -6.43 9.36 -10.69
CA GLU A 84 -6.82 8.48 -11.80
C GLU A 84 -6.02 7.17 -11.83
N ASN A 85 -4.77 7.19 -11.38
CA ASN A 85 -3.93 5.99 -11.27
C ASN A 85 -4.15 5.20 -9.98
N GLY A 86 -4.99 5.69 -9.07
CA GLY A 86 -5.29 5.01 -7.81
C GLY A 86 -4.17 5.07 -6.78
N THR A 87 -3.20 5.99 -6.91
CA THR A 87 -2.09 6.17 -5.98
C THR A 87 -2.42 7.11 -4.82
N SER A 88 -3.45 7.94 -4.95
CA SER A 88 -4.00 8.76 -3.87
C SER A 88 -5.49 8.97 -4.08
N ASP A 89 -6.18 9.39 -3.01
CA ASP A 89 -7.61 9.68 -3.06
C ASP A 89 -7.85 11.19 -3.07
N PRO A 90 -8.86 11.67 -3.80
CA PRO A 90 -9.32 13.05 -3.64
C PRO A 90 -9.97 13.22 -2.28
N SER A 91 -9.85 14.44 -1.70
CA SER A 91 -10.62 14.80 -0.52
C SER A 91 -12.12 14.82 -0.84
N THR A 92 -12.97 14.77 0.19
CA THR A 92 -14.43 14.88 0.00
C THR A 92 -14.81 16.13 -0.79
N ALA A 93 -14.20 17.27 -0.47
CA ALA A 93 -14.44 18.52 -1.19
C ALA A 93 -14.04 18.44 -2.65
N ASN A 94 -12.89 17.85 -2.94
CA ASN A 94 -12.43 17.65 -4.32
C ASN A 94 -13.30 16.66 -5.08
N LEU A 95 -13.76 15.60 -4.41
CA LEU A 95 -14.67 14.62 -5.01
C LEU A 95 -16.00 15.25 -5.43
N ILE A 96 -16.58 16.11 -4.59
CA ILE A 96 -17.79 16.86 -4.89
C ILE A 96 -17.56 17.81 -6.07
N ALA A 97 -16.43 18.50 -6.10
CA ALA A 97 -16.06 19.39 -7.19
C ALA A 97 -15.89 18.63 -8.51
N LEU A 98 -15.27 17.45 -8.48
CA LEU A 98 -15.13 16.57 -9.65
C LEU A 98 -16.49 16.09 -10.16
N ALA A 99 -17.38 15.69 -9.25
CA ALA A 99 -18.74 15.27 -9.59
C ALA A 99 -19.49 16.38 -10.34
N LYS A 100 -19.43 17.61 -9.84
CA LYS A 100 -20.02 18.77 -10.49
C LYS A 100 -19.42 19.03 -11.86
N LEU A 101 -18.09 18.94 -11.97
CA LEU A 101 -17.38 19.16 -13.24
C LEU A 101 -17.78 18.12 -14.29
N TYR A 102 -17.94 16.87 -13.90
CA TYR A 102 -18.31 15.77 -14.81
C TYR A 102 -19.83 15.64 -15.02
N GLY A 103 -20.64 16.42 -14.34
CA GLY A 103 -22.09 16.39 -14.45
C GLY A 103 -22.73 15.10 -13.89
N VAL A 104 -22.10 14.50 -12.88
CA VAL A 104 -22.58 13.30 -12.19
C VAL A 104 -22.73 13.58 -10.70
N SER A 105 -23.43 12.70 -9.98
CA SER A 105 -23.50 12.77 -8.52
C SER A 105 -22.23 12.19 -7.89
N ALA A 106 -21.87 12.65 -6.70
CA ALA A 106 -20.78 12.06 -5.93
C ALA A 106 -21.06 10.58 -5.60
N GLU A 107 -22.33 10.22 -5.36
CA GLU A 107 -22.77 8.84 -5.16
C GLU A 107 -22.46 7.96 -6.37
N GLU A 108 -22.66 8.46 -7.57
CA GLU A 108 -22.37 7.73 -8.81
C GLU A 108 -20.88 7.43 -8.95
N LEU A 109 -20.00 8.34 -8.55
CA LEU A 109 -18.57 8.11 -8.51
C LEU A 109 -18.16 7.07 -7.47
N LEU A 110 -18.91 6.93 -6.39
CA LEU A 110 -18.62 6.01 -5.29
C LEU A 110 -19.43 4.72 -5.33
N LYS A 111 -20.34 4.58 -6.28
CA LYS A 111 -21.22 3.40 -6.39
C LYS A 111 -20.42 2.14 -6.67
N GLU A 112 -20.71 1.07 -5.93
CA GLU A 112 -20.08 -0.25 -6.09
C GLU A 112 -18.56 -0.28 -5.80
N LEU A 113 -18.08 0.63 -4.98
CA LEU A 113 -16.69 0.60 -4.50
C LEU A 113 -16.47 -0.36 -3.33
#